data_0fc84e7f314405919248215c0e84af96
#
_entry.id   0fc84e7f314405919248215c0e84af96
#
_cell.length_a   1.000
_cell.length_b   1.000
_cell.length_c   1.000
_cell.angle_alpha   90.00
_cell.angle_beta   90.00
_cell.angle_gamma   90.00
#
_symmetry.space_group_name_H-M   'P 1'
#
loop_
_entity.id
_entity.type
_entity.pdbx_description
1 polymer ?
#
loop_
_entity_poly.entity_id
_entity_poly.type
_entity_poly.pdbx_seq_one_letter_code
_entity_poly.pdbx_strand_id
1 'polypeptide(L)'
;DKRMKQLLTKKNHISIDNSVRDMKTGQLTGVSKGGRNSDHEVESATLAGLDNLLVELSRPRGDAMDDKTVLMDTIKVLGQASLKDLPMDPSDSLGRNNVAMMFIGAQLMTNLISDDYVLPYTAKHKNKKGFSRVD
;
A
#
# COMPACT_ATOMS: atom_id res chain seq x y z
N ASP A 1 37.70 -15.38 7.07
CA ASP A 1 36.28 -14.99 7.26
C ASP A 1 36.17 -14.02 8.44
N LYS A 2 35.66 -12.81 8.19
CA LYS A 2 35.44 -11.81 9.24
C LYS A 2 33.99 -11.88 9.70
N ARG A 3 33.74 -12.40 10.89
CA ARG A 3 32.44 -12.35 11.53
C ARG A 3 32.18 -10.96 12.12
N MET A 4 31.09 -10.33 11.71
CA MET A 4 30.63 -9.07 12.31
C MET A 4 29.56 -9.38 13.35
N LYS A 5 29.72 -8.83 14.56
CA LYS A 5 28.70 -8.92 15.60
C LYS A 5 27.56 -7.94 15.28
N GLN A 6 26.38 -8.47 14.96
CA GLN A 6 25.18 -7.69 14.70
C GLN A 6 24.15 -7.98 15.78
N LEU A 7 23.81 -6.96 16.55
CA LEU A 7 22.79 -7.05 17.59
C LEU A 7 21.45 -6.56 17.05
N LEU A 8 20.38 -7.21 17.46
CA LEU A 8 19.01 -6.85 17.06
C LEU A 8 18.68 -5.40 17.41
N THR A 9 19.16 -4.91 18.53
CA THR A 9 18.99 -3.51 18.96
C THR A 9 19.55 -2.48 17.99
N LYS A 10 20.56 -2.83 17.20
CA LYS A 10 21.13 -1.96 16.16
C LYS A 10 20.45 -2.13 14.80
N LYS A 11 19.60 -3.13 14.63
CA LYS A 11 18.89 -3.43 13.40
C LYS A 11 17.43 -2.96 13.42
N ASN A 12 16.92 -2.60 14.58
CA ASN A 12 15.57 -2.08 14.75
C ASN A 12 15.58 -0.56 14.69
N HIS A 13 14.62 0.00 13.96
CA HIS A 13 14.36 1.42 13.91
C HIS A 13 12.86 1.66 14.15
N ILE A 14 12.53 2.53 15.09
CA ILE A 14 11.17 2.94 15.41
C ILE A 14 11.12 4.45 15.36
N SER A 15 10.18 4.99 14.59
CA SER A 15 9.91 6.42 14.55
C SER A 15 8.42 6.66 14.60
N ILE A 16 8.02 7.69 15.36
CA ILE A 16 6.61 8.12 15.52
C ILE A 16 6.31 9.33 14.64
N ASP A 17 7.35 10.01 14.14
CA ASP A 17 7.19 11.22 13.36
C ASP A 17 6.83 10.90 11.91
N ASN A 18 5.66 11.37 11.48
CA ASN A 18 5.13 11.24 10.13
C ASN A 18 5.16 12.54 9.33
N SER A 19 5.81 13.60 9.85
CA SER A 19 5.67 14.95 9.32
C SER A 19 6.38 15.16 7.98
N VAL A 20 7.52 14.49 7.77
CA VAL A 20 8.35 14.70 6.58
C VAL A 20 8.15 13.57 5.58
N ARG A 21 7.55 13.91 4.43
CA ARG A 21 7.25 12.96 3.36
C ARG A 21 7.70 13.44 2.01
N ASP A 22 7.99 12.51 1.13
CA ASP A 22 8.21 12.79 -0.29
C ASP A 22 6.89 13.19 -0.96
N MET A 23 6.87 14.35 -1.59
CA MET A 23 5.69 14.86 -2.31
C MET A 23 5.23 13.96 -3.47
N LYS A 24 6.13 13.18 -4.06
CA LYS A 24 5.83 12.34 -5.23
C LYS A 24 5.35 10.95 -4.85
N THR A 25 5.96 10.36 -3.83
CA THR A 25 5.72 8.97 -3.47
C THR A 25 4.90 8.80 -2.18
N GLY A 26 4.71 9.88 -1.40
CA GLY A 26 4.09 9.81 -0.08
C GLY A 26 4.93 9.06 0.97
N GLN A 27 6.13 8.61 0.62
CA GLN A 27 7.02 7.86 1.51
C GLN A 27 7.60 8.78 2.59
N LEU A 28 7.68 8.27 3.82
CA LEU A 28 8.42 8.94 4.89
C LEU A 28 9.91 9.07 4.51
N THR A 29 10.48 10.23 4.77
CA THR A 29 11.89 10.54 4.49
C THR A 29 12.64 10.96 5.75
N GLY A 30 13.95 11.07 5.67
CA GLY A 30 14.80 11.47 6.79
C GLY A 30 14.93 10.38 7.86
N VAL A 31 14.91 10.79 9.12
CA VAL A 31 15.12 9.91 10.29
C VAL A 31 14.01 8.88 10.44
N SER A 32 12.80 9.24 10.00
CA SER A 32 11.60 8.38 10.10
C SER A 32 11.45 7.41 8.94
N LYS A 33 12.39 7.38 8.00
CA LYS A 33 12.34 6.50 6.84
C LYS A 33 12.31 5.03 7.26
N GLY A 34 11.28 4.31 6.80
CA GLY A 34 11.15 2.86 7.01
C GLY A 34 12.11 2.05 6.15
N GLY A 35 12.26 0.77 6.47
CA GLY A 35 12.98 -0.19 5.64
C GLY A 35 12.25 -0.45 4.31
N ARG A 36 13.03 -0.72 3.26
CA ARG A 36 12.47 -1.16 1.99
C ARG A 36 12.04 -2.63 2.09
N ASN A 37 10.85 -2.92 1.61
CA ASN A 37 10.40 -4.28 1.38
C ASN A 37 10.72 -4.67 -0.06
N SER A 38 11.45 -5.76 -0.27
CA SER A 38 11.82 -6.23 -1.61
C SER A 38 10.85 -7.27 -2.13
N ASP A 39 10.97 -7.59 -3.41
CA ASP A 39 10.15 -8.62 -4.05
C ASP A 39 10.31 -9.99 -3.35
N HIS A 40 11.51 -10.29 -2.84
CA HIS A 40 11.78 -11.53 -2.14
C HIS A 40 10.98 -11.69 -0.83
N GLU A 41 10.85 -10.63 -0.05
CA GLU A 41 10.03 -10.64 1.16
C GLU A 41 8.54 -10.78 0.82
N VAL A 42 8.08 -10.12 -0.26
CA VAL A 42 6.69 -10.22 -0.73
C VAL A 42 6.40 -11.63 -1.23
N GLU A 43 7.27 -12.22 -2.05
CA GLU A 43 7.14 -13.59 -2.53
C GLU A 43 7.13 -14.59 -1.38
N SER A 44 8.03 -14.44 -0.41
CA SER A 44 8.12 -15.30 0.77
C SER A 44 6.84 -15.23 1.61
N ALA A 45 6.30 -14.03 1.83
CA ALA A 45 5.05 -13.83 2.56
C ALA A 45 3.84 -14.42 1.80
N THR A 46 3.82 -14.27 0.48
CA THR A 46 2.77 -14.85 -0.38
C THR A 46 2.79 -16.37 -0.32
N LEU A 47 3.96 -16.99 -0.44
CA LEU A 47 4.12 -18.44 -0.34
C LEU A 47 3.73 -18.98 1.04
N ALA A 48 3.96 -18.19 2.10
CA ALA A 48 3.55 -18.54 3.45
C ALA A 48 2.06 -18.28 3.74
N GLY A 49 1.29 -17.73 2.78
CA GLY A 49 -0.14 -17.42 2.94
C GLY A 49 -0.41 -16.27 3.92
N LEU A 50 0.52 -15.31 4.05
CA LEU A 50 0.42 -14.19 4.99
C LEU A 50 -0.27 -12.97 4.35
N ASP A 51 -1.48 -13.16 3.81
CA ASP A 51 -2.21 -12.12 3.08
C ASP A 51 -2.47 -10.87 3.93
N ASN A 52 -2.87 -11.04 5.18
CA ASN A 52 -3.12 -9.92 6.09
C ASN A 52 -1.85 -9.09 6.36
N LEU A 53 -0.68 -9.75 6.46
CA LEU A 53 0.60 -9.07 6.61
C LEU A 53 0.92 -8.25 5.35
N LEU A 54 0.69 -8.80 4.17
CA LEU A 54 0.91 -8.10 2.90
C LEU A 54 0.00 -6.87 2.77
N VAL A 55 -1.27 -6.99 3.16
CA VAL A 55 -2.21 -5.87 3.21
C VAL A 55 -1.73 -4.80 4.20
N GLU A 56 -1.31 -5.20 5.40
CA GLU A 56 -0.78 -4.26 6.41
C GLU A 56 0.46 -3.51 5.91
N LEU A 57 1.42 -4.23 5.31
CA LEU A 57 2.66 -3.63 4.82
C LEU A 57 2.44 -2.70 3.62
N SER A 58 1.53 -3.06 2.71
CA SER A 58 1.29 -2.30 1.48
C SER A 58 0.39 -1.09 1.70
N ARG A 59 -0.49 -1.08 2.69
CA ARG A 59 -1.47 -0.02 2.92
C ARG A 59 -1.16 0.83 4.15
N PRO A 60 -1.56 0.49 5.37
CA PRO A 60 -1.41 1.40 6.51
C PRO A 60 0.07 1.61 6.91
N ARG A 61 0.94 0.66 6.64
CA ARG A 61 2.39 0.85 6.81
C ARG A 61 3.10 1.35 5.55
N GLY A 62 2.39 1.38 4.44
CA GLY A 62 2.85 1.87 3.15
C GLY A 62 2.43 3.31 2.88
N ASP A 63 1.72 3.50 1.77
CA ASP A 63 1.35 4.79 1.19
C ASP A 63 -0.09 5.25 1.46
N ALA A 64 -0.92 4.41 2.06
CA ALA A 64 -2.28 4.78 2.47
C ALA A 64 -2.24 5.66 3.73
N MET A 65 -2.42 6.96 3.53
CA MET A 65 -2.23 7.97 4.57
C MET A 65 -3.32 7.95 5.61
N ASP A 66 -4.56 7.83 5.18
CA ASP A 66 -5.73 7.81 6.05
C ASP A 66 -5.73 6.54 6.91
N ASP A 67 -5.49 5.39 6.30
CA ASP A 67 -5.34 4.12 7.01
C ASP A 67 -4.21 4.19 8.06
N LYS A 68 -3.08 4.80 7.70
CA LYS A 68 -1.93 4.98 8.60
C LYS A 68 -2.28 5.85 9.81
N THR A 69 -2.95 6.96 9.58
CA THR A 69 -3.31 7.89 10.65
C THR A 69 -4.27 7.21 11.63
N VAL A 70 -5.31 6.55 11.12
CA VAL A 70 -6.26 5.80 11.94
C VAL A 70 -5.57 4.68 12.72
N LEU A 71 -4.68 3.91 12.07
CA LEU A 71 -3.92 2.85 12.73
C LEU A 71 -3.09 3.40 13.89
N MET A 72 -2.31 4.45 13.66
CA MET A 72 -1.43 5.02 14.68
C MET A 72 -2.21 5.63 15.85
N ASP A 73 -3.31 6.33 15.57
CA ASP A 73 -4.14 6.92 16.62
C ASP A 73 -4.87 5.84 17.42
N THR A 74 -5.35 4.80 16.77
CA THR A 74 -5.95 3.65 17.47
C THR A 74 -4.95 2.97 18.40
N ILE A 75 -3.72 2.75 17.95
CA ILE A 75 -2.66 2.16 18.78
C ILE A 75 -2.30 3.07 19.96
N LYS A 76 -2.24 4.40 19.75
CA LYS A 76 -1.96 5.36 20.84
C LYS A 76 -3.03 5.35 21.93
N VAL A 77 -4.30 5.21 21.55
CA VAL A 77 -5.44 5.28 22.48
C VAL A 77 -5.72 3.91 23.11
N LEU A 78 -5.79 2.87 22.32
CA LEU A 78 -6.24 1.54 22.76
C LEU A 78 -5.08 0.56 23.00
N GLY A 79 -3.86 0.88 22.56
CA GLY A 79 -2.70 -0.01 22.63
C GLY A 79 -2.73 -1.16 21.60
N GLN A 80 -3.81 -1.29 20.85
CA GLN A 80 -3.99 -2.32 19.83
C GLN A 80 -4.83 -1.78 18.67
N ALA A 81 -4.67 -2.36 17.48
CA ALA A 81 -5.50 -2.04 16.32
C ALA A 81 -5.72 -3.29 15.47
N SER A 82 -6.85 -3.34 14.77
CA SER A 82 -7.19 -4.38 13.81
C SER A 82 -7.27 -3.81 12.41
N LEU A 83 -6.84 -4.57 11.40
CA LEU A 83 -7.00 -4.17 10.00
C LEU A 83 -8.46 -4.00 9.59
N LYS A 84 -9.38 -4.66 10.29
CA LYS A 84 -10.83 -4.56 10.02
C LYS A 84 -11.43 -3.21 10.40
N ASP A 85 -10.77 -2.47 11.28
CA ASP A 85 -11.23 -1.18 11.78
C ASP A 85 -10.71 0.00 10.94
N LEU A 86 -9.91 -0.30 9.91
CA LEU A 86 -9.36 0.69 9.00
C LEU A 86 -10.32 1.03 7.86
N PRO A 87 -10.31 2.28 7.35
CA PRO A 87 -11.17 2.72 6.25
C PRO A 87 -11.02 1.88 4.98
N MET A 88 -9.80 1.44 4.67
CA MET A 88 -9.45 0.59 3.52
C MET A 88 -9.92 1.17 2.17
N ASP A 89 -9.94 2.49 2.03
CA ASP A 89 -10.34 3.13 0.78
C ASP A 89 -9.36 2.78 -0.35
N PRO A 90 -9.85 2.18 -1.45
CA PRO A 90 -9.01 1.86 -2.59
C PRO A 90 -8.27 3.06 -3.20
N SER A 91 -8.86 4.25 -3.15
CA SER A 91 -8.30 5.46 -3.77
C SER A 91 -7.11 6.05 -3.01
N ASP A 92 -6.92 5.69 -1.74
CA ASP A 92 -5.86 6.25 -0.87
C ASP A 92 -4.46 5.67 -1.15
N SER A 93 -4.32 4.66 -1.98
CA SER A 93 -3.01 4.04 -2.28
C SER A 93 -2.40 4.58 -3.56
N LEU A 94 -1.30 5.33 -3.46
CA LEU A 94 -0.56 5.87 -4.61
C LEU A 94 0.04 4.77 -5.49
N GLY A 95 0.60 3.72 -4.89
CA GLY A 95 1.17 2.60 -5.62
C GLY A 95 0.12 1.88 -6.45
N ARG A 96 -1.05 1.64 -5.87
CA ARG A 96 -2.19 1.02 -6.53
C ARG A 96 -2.70 1.87 -7.69
N ASN A 97 -2.84 3.19 -7.47
CA ASN A 97 -3.26 4.11 -8.50
C ASN A 97 -2.26 4.17 -9.67
N ASN A 98 -0.95 4.14 -9.39
CA ASN A 98 0.07 4.11 -10.44
C ASN A 98 -0.01 2.84 -11.29
N VAL A 99 -0.20 1.68 -10.66
CA VAL A 99 -0.37 0.41 -11.39
C VAL A 99 -1.65 0.45 -12.23
N ALA A 100 -2.76 0.94 -11.68
CA ALA A 100 -4.00 1.11 -12.43
C ALA A 100 -3.82 2.02 -13.65
N MET A 101 -3.11 3.13 -13.51
CA MET A 101 -2.79 4.04 -14.63
C MET A 101 -1.94 3.36 -15.70
N MET A 102 -1.01 2.49 -15.32
CA MET A 102 -0.23 1.70 -16.29
C MET A 102 -1.13 0.74 -17.08
N PHE A 103 -2.07 0.05 -16.42
CA PHE A 103 -3.04 -0.81 -17.12
C PHE A 103 -3.93 -0.02 -18.06
N ILE A 104 -4.47 1.12 -17.63
CA ILE A 104 -5.29 1.99 -18.48
C ILE A 104 -4.46 2.49 -19.67
N GLY A 105 -3.22 2.88 -19.46
CA GLY A 105 -2.30 3.29 -20.53
C GLY A 105 -1.99 2.16 -21.53
N ALA A 106 -1.97 0.93 -21.06
CA ALA A 106 -1.83 -0.27 -21.91
C ALA A 106 -3.15 -0.71 -22.57
N GLN A 107 -4.23 0.08 -22.46
CA GLN A 107 -5.56 -0.22 -22.98
C GLN A 107 -6.22 -1.45 -22.32
N LEU A 108 -5.84 -1.74 -21.08
CA LEU A 108 -6.41 -2.82 -20.30
C LEU A 108 -7.45 -2.29 -19.30
N MET A 109 -8.51 -3.04 -19.11
CA MET A 109 -9.50 -2.73 -18.07
C MET A 109 -8.95 -3.11 -16.69
N THR A 110 -9.25 -2.29 -15.69
CA THR A 110 -8.83 -2.54 -14.32
C THR A 110 -9.92 -2.12 -13.33
N ASN A 111 -10.02 -2.86 -12.22
CA ASN A 111 -10.84 -2.52 -11.06
C ASN A 111 -10.00 -2.16 -9.82
N LEU A 112 -8.74 -1.81 -10.02
CA LEU A 112 -7.82 -1.52 -8.91
C LEU A 112 -8.17 -0.23 -8.15
N ILE A 113 -8.84 0.72 -8.79
CA ILE A 113 -9.19 2.02 -8.19
C ILE A 113 -10.59 1.99 -7.56
N SER A 114 -11.50 1.23 -8.16
CA SER A 114 -12.89 1.14 -7.69
C SER A 114 -13.43 -0.27 -7.90
N ASP A 115 -14.57 -0.58 -7.29
CA ASP A 115 -15.24 -1.87 -7.49
C ASP A 115 -15.74 -2.04 -8.93
N ASP A 116 -15.97 -0.93 -9.62
CA ASP A 116 -16.29 -0.92 -11.04
C ASP A 116 -15.01 -0.95 -11.89
N TYR A 117 -15.08 -1.58 -13.07
CA TYR A 117 -13.96 -1.56 -14.01
C TYR A 117 -13.80 -0.19 -14.63
N VAL A 118 -12.57 0.32 -14.63
CA VAL A 118 -12.18 1.52 -15.34
C VAL A 118 -11.72 1.13 -16.73
N LEU A 119 -12.42 1.65 -17.74
CA LEU A 119 -12.09 1.41 -19.15
C LEU A 119 -11.05 2.39 -19.66
N PRO A 120 -10.20 1.99 -20.62
CA PRO A 120 -9.36 2.92 -21.34
C PRO A 120 -10.18 4.06 -21.96
N TYR A 121 -9.57 5.23 -22.06
CA TYR A 121 -10.25 6.44 -22.59
C TYR A 121 -10.87 6.24 -23.98
N THR A 122 -10.25 5.43 -24.83
CA THR A 122 -10.73 5.13 -26.18
C THR A 122 -11.86 4.10 -26.23
N ALA A 123 -12.12 3.40 -25.14
CA ALA A 123 -13.17 2.39 -25.09
C ALA A 123 -14.54 3.06 -25.03
N LYS A 124 -15.41 2.70 -25.95
CA LYS A 124 -16.82 3.11 -25.93
C LYS A 124 -17.56 2.19 -24.97
N HIS A 125 -17.95 2.71 -23.84
CA HIS A 125 -18.79 1.98 -22.90
C HIS A 125 -20.15 2.66 -22.75
N LYS A 126 -21.18 1.88 -22.62
CA LYS A 126 -22.57 2.34 -22.45
C LYS A 126 -23.10 2.04 -21.06
N ASN A 127 -22.32 1.43 -20.22
CA ASN A 127 -22.78 0.95 -18.94
C ASN A 127 -22.52 1.96 -17.83
N LYS A 128 -23.51 2.19 -16.99
CA LYS A 128 -23.41 3.08 -15.83
C LYS A 128 -22.40 2.61 -14.77
N LYS A 129 -21.98 1.35 -14.81
CA LYS A 129 -21.02 0.76 -13.89
C LYS A 129 -19.58 0.75 -14.44
N GLY A 130 -19.25 1.59 -15.41
CA GLY A 130 -17.90 1.67 -15.94
C GLY A 130 -17.44 0.48 -16.79
N PHE A 131 -18.21 -0.58 -16.85
CA PHE A 131 -17.90 -1.76 -17.64
C PHE A 131 -19.06 -2.15 -18.55
N SER A 132 -18.82 -2.27 -19.84
CA SER A 132 -19.68 -3.07 -20.71
C SER A 132 -18.87 -4.22 -21.29
N ARG A 133 -19.39 -5.41 -21.23
CA ARG A 133 -18.90 -6.46 -22.12
C ARG A 133 -19.05 -5.95 -23.54
N VAL A 134 -17.96 -6.01 -24.26
CA VAL A 134 -17.99 -5.88 -25.71
C VAL A 134 -18.51 -7.24 -26.17
N ASP A 135 -19.76 -7.29 -26.58
CA ASP A 135 -20.31 -8.44 -27.29
C ASP A 135 -19.69 -8.53 -28.67
#